data_674f9df02e915f120a0cafcc7ae0727f
#
_entry.id   674f9df02e915f120a0cafcc7ae0727f
#
_cell.length_a   1.000
_cell.length_b   1.000
_cell.length_c   1.000
_cell.angle_alpha   90.00
_cell.angle_beta   90.00
_cell.angle_gamma   90.00
#
_symmetry.space_group_name_H-M   'P 1'
#
loop_
_entity.id
_entity.type
_entity.pdbx_description
1 polymer ?
#
loop_
_entity_poly.entity_id
_entity_poly.type
_entity_poly.pdbx_seq_one_letter_code
_entity_poly.pdbx_strand_id
1 'polypeptide(L)'
;MTFEPQMPNWGLIEFEQHKEKLVNYHDWLYTTGIKTGLISKKPKQFIWDEFIVHSLYFHHLIKKYNFKSKEIYDLGTGGGIPGVPISIVNKRKVNLIDNKKTRIYEL
;
A
#
# COMPACT_ATOMS: atom_id res chain seq x y z
N MET A 1 19.93 -11.32 -8.70
CA MET A 1 19.93 -10.04 -7.97
C MET A 1 18.89 -10.05 -6.88
N THR A 2 19.30 -9.66 -5.69
CA THR A 2 18.39 -9.56 -4.55
C THR A 2 17.65 -8.23 -4.61
N PHE A 3 16.33 -8.28 -4.45
CA PHE A 3 15.53 -7.06 -4.37
C PHE A 3 15.84 -6.30 -3.07
N GLU A 4 16.07 -5.00 -3.18
CA GLU A 4 16.22 -4.12 -2.02
C GLU A 4 15.21 -2.99 -2.11
N PRO A 5 14.33 -2.84 -1.09
CA PRO A 5 13.37 -1.75 -1.09
C PRO A 5 14.08 -0.41 -0.91
N GLN A 6 13.73 0.56 -1.76
CA GLN A 6 14.25 1.91 -1.68
C GLN A 6 13.10 2.88 -1.55
N MET A 7 13.35 4.03 -0.91
CA MET A 7 12.31 5.01 -0.64
C MET A 7 12.86 6.41 -0.91
N PRO A 8 12.12 7.25 -1.66
CA PRO A 8 12.48 8.66 -1.84
C PRO A 8 12.51 9.39 -0.50
N ASN A 9 13.25 10.50 -0.46
CA ASN A 9 13.44 11.27 0.76
C ASN A 9 12.13 11.68 1.45
N TRP A 10 11.10 12.00 0.67
CA TRP A 10 9.82 12.43 1.24
C TRP A 10 9.10 11.34 2.02
N GLY A 11 9.42 10.07 1.80
CA GLY A 11 8.81 8.94 2.49
C GLY A 11 9.75 8.19 3.44
N LEU A 12 10.97 8.69 3.61
CA LEU A 12 12.01 7.94 4.31
C LEU A 12 11.70 7.72 5.79
N ILE A 13 11.13 8.71 6.46
CA ILE A 13 10.79 8.61 7.89
C ILE A 13 9.73 7.54 8.10
N GLU A 14 8.64 7.59 7.32
CA GLU A 14 7.55 6.61 7.39
C GLU A 14 8.06 5.21 7.05
N PHE A 15 8.92 5.12 6.04
CA PHE A 15 9.51 3.84 5.65
C PHE A 15 10.32 3.21 6.78
N GLU A 16 11.20 3.99 7.42
CA GLU A 16 12.03 3.48 8.50
C GLU A 16 11.21 3.07 9.73
N GLN A 17 10.16 3.83 10.04
CA GLN A 17 9.29 3.53 11.17
C GLN A 17 8.41 2.30 10.94
N HIS A 18 8.06 2.00 9.69
CA HIS A 18 7.10 0.95 9.33
C HIS A 18 7.66 -0.07 8.34
N LYS A 19 8.97 -0.16 8.23
CA LYS A 19 9.64 -0.98 7.22
C LYS A 19 9.17 -2.43 7.22
N GLU A 20 9.10 -3.04 8.40
CA GLU A 20 8.70 -4.45 8.51
C GLU A 20 7.31 -4.69 7.93
N LYS A 21 6.34 -3.87 8.31
CA LYS A 21 4.96 -4.02 7.82
C LYS A 21 4.85 -3.75 6.32
N LEU A 22 5.56 -2.75 5.81
CA LEU A 22 5.55 -2.43 4.40
C LEU A 22 6.19 -3.52 3.56
N VAL A 23 7.31 -4.06 4.01
CA VAL A 23 8.00 -5.15 3.31
C VAL A 23 7.16 -6.43 3.35
N ASN A 24 6.54 -6.73 4.48
CA ASN A 24 5.66 -7.89 4.61
C ASN A 24 4.45 -7.78 3.69
N TYR A 25 3.83 -6.62 3.59
CA TYR A 25 2.73 -6.40 2.66
C TYR A 25 3.18 -6.54 1.21
N HIS A 26 4.35 -6.02 0.86
CA HIS A 26 4.94 -6.16 -0.47
C HIS A 26 5.16 -7.64 -0.82
N ASP A 27 5.70 -8.40 0.10
CA ASP A 27 5.89 -9.84 -0.06
C ASP A 27 4.55 -10.56 -0.28
N TRP A 28 3.54 -10.19 0.50
CA TRP A 28 2.19 -10.74 0.36
C TRP A 28 1.60 -10.44 -1.01
N LEU A 29 1.76 -9.22 -1.51
CA LEU A 29 1.30 -8.85 -2.85
C LEU A 29 2.01 -9.68 -3.92
N TYR A 30 3.32 -9.83 -3.82
CA TYR A 30 4.11 -10.55 -4.80
C TYR A 30 3.81 -12.05 -4.82
N THR A 31 3.42 -12.61 -3.70
CA THR A 31 3.10 -14.04 -3.58
C THR A 31 1.59 -14.27 -3.68
N THR A 32 0.86 -14.06 -2.60
CA THR A 32 -0.58 -14.33 -2.52
C THR A 32 -1.39 -13.42 -3.44
N GLY A 33 -1.03 -12.15 -3.53
CA GLY A 33 -1.73 -11.19 -4.39
C GLY A 33 -1.73 -11.59 -5.86
N ILE A 34 -0.59 -12.03 -6.36
CA ILE A 34 -0.48 -12.53 -7.74
C ILE A 34 -1.19 -13.86 -7.89
N LYS A 35 -0.97 -14.78 -6.96
CA LYS A 35 -1.56 -16.12 -7.00
C LYS A 35 -3.08 -16.09 -7.01
N THR A 36 -3.70 -15.19 -6.25
CA THR A 36 -5.15 -15.07 -6.16
C THR A 36 -5.76 -14.10 -7.17
N GLY A 37 -4.94 -13.49 -8.02
CA GLY A 37 -5.40 -12.58 -9.06
C GLY A 37 -5.81 -11.21 -8.57
N LEU A 38 -5.46 -10.82 -7.34
CA LEU A 38 -5.70 -9.46 -6.83
C LEU A 38 -4.90 -8.43 -7.61
N ILE A 39 -3.68 -8.80 -8.02
CA ILE A 39 -2.85 -7.98 -8.89
C ILE A 39 -2.30 -8.88 -10.01
N SER A 40 -1.96 -8.29 -11.14
CA SER A 40 -1.32 -9.01 -12.24
C SER A 40 0.14 -9.29 -11.92
N LYS A 41 0.70 -10.34 -12.56
CA LYS A 41 2.10 -10.72 -12.35
C LYS A 41 3.03 -9.60 -12.83
N LYS A 42 3.84 -9.09 -11.91
CA LYS A 42 4.84 -8.04 -12.16
C LYS A 42 6.11 -8.35 -11.36
N PRO A 43 7.28 -7.80 -11.77
CA PRO A 43 8.50 -7.95 -10.96
C PRO A 43 8.36 -7.30 -9.59
N LYS A 44 9.12 -7.79 -8.62
CA LYS A 44 9.13 -7.24 -7.26
C LYS A 44 9.38 -5.73 -7.24
N GLN A 45 10.33 -5.25 -8.06
CA GLN A 45 10.67 -3.83 -8.12
C GLN A 45 9.49 -2.99 -8.60
N PHE A 46 8.76 -3.46 -9.61
CA PHE A 46 7.57 -2.78 -10.11
C PHE A 46 6.49 -2.66 -9.04
N ILE A 47 6.22 -3.76 -8.32
CA ILE A 47 5.21 -3.78 -7.25
C ILE A 47 5.61 -2.82 -6.13
N TRP A 48 6.88 -2.81 -5.76
CA TRP A 48 7.36 -1.88 -4.75
C TRP A 48 7.18 -0.43 -5.17
N ASP A 49 7.69 -0.06 -6.35
CA ASP A 49 7.66 1.32 -6.82
C ASP A 49 6.24 1.81 -7.09
N GLU A 50 5.44 1.02 -7.79
CA GLU A 50 4.13 1.46 -8.27
C GLU A 50 3.03 1.27 -7.24
N PHE A 51 3.17 0.29 -6.34
CA PHE A 51 2.11 -0.02 -5.38
C PHE A 51 2.43 0.42 -3.96
N ILE A 52 3.67 0.32 -3.53
CA ILE A 52 4.04 0.74 -2.16
C ILE A 52 4.48 2.21 -2.14
N VAL A 53 5.51 2.55 -2.88
CA VAL A 53 6.05 3.92 -2.90
C VAL A 53 5.00 4.91 -3.38
N HIS A 54 4.32 4.60 -4.47
CA HIS A 54 3.27 5.46 -5.03
C HIS A 54 2.12 5.67 -4.03
N SER A 55 1.73 4.62 -3.32
CA SER A 55 0.69 4.71 -2.29
C SER A 55 1.12 5.63 -1.15
N LEU A 56 2.38 5.56 -0.73
CA LEU A 56 2.90 6.45 0.32
C LEU A 56 2.98 7.90 -0.15
N TYR A 57 3.07 8.14 -1.45
CA TYR A 57 2.97 9.50 -1.98
C TYR A 57 1.59 10.11 -1.70
N PHE A 58 0.52 9.33 -1.81
CA PHE A 58 -0.82 9.80 -1.40
C PHE A 58 -0.85 10.15 0.08
N HIS A 59 -0.23 9.34 0.93
CA HIS A 59 -0.12 9.66 2.36
C HIS A 59 0.64 10.98 2.55
N HIS A 60 1.74 11.17 1.83
CA HIS A 60 2.52 12.41 1.88
C HIS A 60 1.67 13.63 1.51
N LEU A 61 0.84 13.53 0.46
CA LEU A 61 -0.05 14.60 0.05
C LEU A 61 -1.14 14.87 1.09
N ILE A 62 -1.74 13.84 1.65
CA ILE A 62 -2.75 13.97 2.70
C ILE A 62 -2.17 14.75 3.90
N LYS A 63 -0.95 14.42 4.28
CA LYS A 63 -0.25 15.09 5.38
C LYS A 63 0.11 16.54 5.03
N LYS A 64 0.63 16.75 3.82
CA LYS A 64 1.07 18.08 3.33
C LYS A 64 -0.08 19.08 3.29
N TYR A 65 -1.24 18.66 2.79
CA TYR A 65 -2.40 19.54 2.64
C TYR A 65 -3.31 19.55 3.87
N ASN A 66 -2.94 18.80 4.91
CA ASN A 66 -3.59 18.80 6.21
C ASN A 66 -5.12 18.61 6.13
N PHE A 67 -5.55 17.58 5.40
CA PHE A 67 -6.98 17.24 5.31
C PHE A 67 -7.52 16.91 6.70
N LYS A 68 -8.68 17.47 7.05
CA LYS A 68 -9.28 17.32 8.39
C LYS A 68 -10.11 16.05 8.55
N SER A 69 -10.28 15.26 7.51
CA SER A 69 -11.03 14.02 7.58
C SER A 69 -10.40 13.02 8.53
N LYS A 70 -11.25 12.34 9.33
CA LYS A 70 -10.80 11.28 10.25
C LYS A 70 -10.74 9.92 9.59
N GLU A 71 -11.37 9.77 8.43
CA GLU A 71 -11.45 8.51 7.72
C GLU A 71 -11.05 8.69 6.25
N ILE A 72 -10.51 7.64 5.69
CA ILE A 72 -10.14 7.56 4.27
C ILE A 72 -10.90 6.39 3.67
N TYR A 73 -11.44 6.58 2.47
CA TYR A 73 -12.13 5.53 1.74
C TYR A 73 -11.37 5.20 0.47
N ASP A 74 -11.01 3.93 0.31
CA ASP A 74 -10.35 3.43 -0.90
C ASP A 74 -11.37 2.63 -1.71
N LEU A 75 -11.92 3.26 -2.75
CA LEU A 75 -12.93 2.66 -3.61
C LEU A 75 -12.27 1.80 -4.69
N GLY A 76 -12.72 0.54 -4.81
CA GLY A 76 -12.12 -0.40 -5.75
C GLY A 76 -10.72 -0.81 -5.33
N THR A 77 -10.55 -1.13 -4.05
CA THR A 77 -9.23 -1.32 -3.44
C THR A 77 -8.41 -2.45 -4.08
N GLY A 78 -9.04 -3.45 -4.70
CA GLY A 78 -8.31 -4.57 -5.32
C GLY A 78 -7.41 -5.29 -4.34
N GLY A 79 -6.08 -5.21 -4.55
CA GLY A 79 -5.08 -5.75 -3.63
C GLY A 79 -4.82 -4.91 -2.38
N GLY A 80 -5.68 -3.92 -2.11
CA GLY A 80 -5.53 -3.03 -0.96
C GLY A 80 -4.69 -1.79 -1.28
N ILE A 81 -4.71 -1.33 -2.52
CA ILE A 81 -3.85 -0.23 -2.98
C ILE A 81 -4.72 0.96 -3.40
N PRO A 82 -4.45 2.15 -2.91
CA PRO A 82 -3.38 2.54 -1.97
C PRO A 82 -3.74 2.38 -0.49
N GLY A 83 -4.92 1.87 -0.17
CA GLY A 83 -5.48 1.88 1.18
C GLY A 83 -4.62 1.19 2.23
N VAL A 84 -4.12 -0.02 1.97
CA VAL A 84 -3.34 -0.78 2.97
C VAL A 84 -2.01 -0.09 3.28
N PRO A 85 -1.17 0.32 2.31
CA PRO A 85 0.03 1.09 2.63
C PRO A 85 -0.27 2.35 3.43
N ILE A 86 -1.31 3.09 3.06
CA ILE A 86 -1.71 4.29 3.79
C ILE A 86 -2.10 3.94 5.23
N SER A 87 -2.87 2.85 5.44
CA SER A 87 -3.29 2.44 6.78
C SER A 87 -2.11 2.07 7.68
N ILE A 88 -1.03 1.58 7.10
CA ILE A 88 0.18 1.22 7.85
C ILE A 88 0.85 2.46 8.44
N VAL A 89 0.92 3.55 7.68
CA VAL A 89 1.68 4.75 8.06
C VAL A 89 0.81 5.90 8.58
N ASN A 90 -0.51 5.86 8.36
CA ASN A 90 -1.44 6.92 8.75
C ASN A 90 -2.29 6.49 9.94
N LYS A 91 -2.57 7.42 10.86
CA LYS A 91 -3.39 7.15 12.04
C LYS A 91 -4.89 7.17 11.74
N ARG A 92 -5.29 7.66 10.57
CA ARG A 92 -6.70 7.71 10.18
C ARG A 92 -7.22 6.31 9.88
N LYS A 93 -8.50 6.10 10.13
CA LYS A 93 -9.17 4.86 9.73
C LYS A 93 -9.25 4.81 8.21
N VAL A 94 -8.82 3.70 7.62
CA VAL A 94 -8.91 3.46 6.17
C VAL A 94 -9.95 2.38 5.92
N ASN A 95 -10.92 2.70 5.08
CA ASN A 95 -12.00 1.79 4.70
C ASN A 95 -11.74 1.25 3.30
N LEU A 96 -11.53 -0.05 3.18
CA LEU A 96 -11.26 -0.71 1.91
C LEU A 96 -12.57 -1.20 1.32
N ILE A 97 -12.89 -0.76 0.11
CA ILE A 97 -14.16 -1.06 -0.54
C ILE A 97 -13.89 -1.69 -1.91
N ASP A 98 -14.48 -2.84 -2.17
CA ASP A 98 -14.42 -3.50 -3.46
C ASP A 98 -15.73 -4.25 -3.71
N ASN A 99 -16.13 -4.36 -4.98
CA ASN A 99 -17.36 -5.04 -5.36
C ASN A 99 -17.18 -6.57 -5.47
N LYS A 100 -15.97 -7.10 -5.32
CA LYS A 100 -15.69 -8.53 -5.36
C LYS A 100 -15.36 -9.05 -3.97
N LYS A 101 -16.21 -9.94 -3.45
CA LYS A 101 -16.05 -10.52 -2.11
C LYS A 101 -14.71 -11.20 -1.92
N THR A 102 -14.20 -11.90 -2.94
CA THR A 102 -12.92 -12.60 -2.87
C THR A 102 -11.76 -11.67 -2.55
N ARG A 103 -11.77 -10.44 -3.11
CA ARG A 103 -10.74 -9.45 -2.85
C ARG A 103 -10.77 -8.98 -1.40
N ILE A 104 -11.96 -8.75 -0.85
CA ILE A 104 -12.13 -8.27 0.53
C ILE A 104 -11.68 -9.33 1.53
N TYR A 105 -12.02 -10.59 1.29
CA TYR A 105 -11.64 -11.66 2.21
C TYR A 105 -10.14 -11.96 2.23
N GLU A 106 -9.42 -11.67 1.15
CA GLU A 106 -7.97 -11.85 1.10
C GLU A 106 -7.21 -10.74 1.84
N LEU A 107 -7.81 -9.59 2.00
CA LEU A 107 -7.19 -8.46 2.69
C LEU A 107 -7.35 -8.56 4.20
#